data_ba60c5af70b621097dc92f8d66597274
#
_entry.id   ba60c5af70b621097dc92f8d66597274
#
_cell.length_a   1.000
_cell.length_b   1.000
_cell.length_c   1.000
_cell.angle_alpha   90.00
_cell.angle_beta   90.00
_cell.angle_gamma   90.00
#
_symmetry.space_group_name_H-M   'P 1'
#
loop_
_entity.id
_entity.type
_entity.pdbx_description
1 polymer ?
#
loop_
_entity_poly.entity_id
_entity_poly.type
_entity_poly.pdbx_seq_one_letter_code
_entity_poly.pdbx_strand_id
1 'polypeptide(L)'
;TLASLGLGMYGEHVLAAWLAGHLEALGVFRLVAAHAVASVVALTILTYFHIVLGEMVPKSVALQHAERTALWITPPMLVTKAILYPAVVTLNAMGNGVLKLMGITRQLSASHFYTPEELQYVIQESAEGGFLRREAGLVLRQLFEFGERTAGEVMVPRVRSVGIPLGATPKTIKGIIRAACHTRYPVYQDNLDHILGTVHVKDLLQLLLAGGSLTADRLHPAPYVPETAELDTVLSKMREARTQMAVVMDEHGGTAGLVTAEDLFEEVVGEIEESAPGLSLIHISEPTRQAE
;
A
#
# COMPACT_ATOMS: atom_id res chain seq x y z
N THR A 1 14.64 -16.30 32.38
CA THR A 1 14.88 -17.75 32.64
C THR A 1 15.75 -17.99 33.87
N LEU A 2 16.96 -17.41 34.03
CA LEU A 2 17.81 -17.59 35.21
C LEU A 2 17.15 -17.05 36.50
N ALA A 3 16.54 -15.87 36.44
CA ALA A 3 15.81 -15.29 37.55
C ALA A 3 14.56 -16.15 37.93
N SER A 4 13.85 -16.67 36.94
CA SER A 4 12.72 -17.58 37.17
C SER A 4 13.13 -18.89 37.78
N LEU A 5 14.28 -19.45 37.35
CA LEU A 5 14.84 -20.66 37.92
C LEU A 5 15.29 -20.43 39.37
N GLY A 6 15.99 -19.32 39.65
CA GLY A 6 16.42 -18.95 41.01
C GLY A 6 15.24 -18.70 41.94
N LEU A 7 14.19 -18.01 41.46
CA LEU A 7 12.97 -17.80 42.24
C LEU A 7 12.23 -19.12 42.50
N GLY A 8 12.17 -20.04 41.53
CA GLY A 8 11.55 -21.35 41.68
C GLY A 8 12.27 -22.19 42.70
N MET A 9 13.61 -22.32 42.58
CA MET A 9 14.37 -23.19 43.51
C MET A 9 14.45 -22.64 44.96
N TYR A 10 14.76 -21.34 45.10
CA TYR A 10 14.96 -20.73 46.42
C TYR A 10 13.64 -20.32 47.06
N GLY A 11 12.73 -19.72 46.29
CA GLY A 11 11.43 -19.27 46.79
C GLY A 11 10.53 -20.42 47.22
N GLU A 12 10.52 -21.53 46.42
CA GLU A 12 9.78 -22.73 46.79
C GLU A 12 10.24 -23.26 48.13
N HIS A 13 11.55 -23.44 48.32
CA HIS A 13 12.10 -24.01 49.55
C HIS A 13 11.78 -23.16 50.78
N VAL A 14 11.94 -21.83 50.71
CA VAL A 14 11.65 -20.91 51.81
C VAL A 14 10.15 -20.88 52.13
N LEU A 15 9.30 -20.77 51.09
CA LEU A 15 7.86 -20.68 51.28
C LEU A 15 7.28 -22.00 51.77
N ALA A 16 7.75 -23.15 51.26
CA ALA A 16 7.34 -24.45 51.68
C ALA A 16 7.75 -24.75 53.16
N ALA A 17 8.96 -24.36 53.57
CA ALA A 17 9.40 -24.50 54.94
C ALA A 17 8.57 -23.65 55.92
N TRP A 18 8.26 -22.41 55.54
CA TRP A 18 7.41 -21.51 56.34
C TRP A 18 5.97 -22.06 56.45
N LEU A 19 5.39 -22.55 55.35
CA LEU A 19 4.05 -23.13 55.34
C LEU A 19 3.98 -24.43 56.13
N ALA A 20 4.99 -25.32 56.03
CA ALA A 20 5.08 -26.56 56.77
C ALA A 20 5.08 -26.32 58.29
N GLY A 21 5.85 -25.33 58.81
CA GLY A 21 5.85 -24.95 60.19
C GLY A 21 4.48 -24.51 60.71
N HIS A 22 3.67 -23.85 59.91
CA HIS A 22 2.31 -23.45 60.29
C HIS A 22 1.32 -24.62 60.24
N LEU A 23 1.47 -25.54 59.29
CA LEU A 23 0.64 -26.76 59.18
C LEU A 23 0.92 -27.75 60.28
N GLU A 24 2.17 -27.91 60.75
CA GLU A 24 2.54 -28.73 61.89
C GLU A 24 1.93 -28.17 63.17
N ALA A 25 1.89 -26.88 63.38
CA ALA A 25 1.27 -26.19 64.51
C ALA A 25 -0.26 -26.46 64.62
N LEU A 26 -0.90 -26.71 63.45
CA LEU A 26 -2.33 -27.05 63.38
C LEU A 26 -2.65 -28.54 63.58
N GLY A 27 -1.63 -29.39 63.78
CA GLY A 27 -1.81 -30.86 64.17
C GLY A 27 -2.42 -31.71 63.04
N VAL A 28 -2.43 -31.26 61.82
CA VAL A 28 -3.27 -31.81 60.72
C VAL A 28 -2.64 -33.01 60.00
N PHE A 29 -1.28 -33.19 60.01
CA PHE A 29 -0.65 -34.28 59.22
C PHE A 29 0.67 -34.82 59.81
N ARG A 30 0.97 -36.08 59.48
CA ARG A 30 2.30 -36.70 59.72
C ARG A 30 3.35 -35.93 58.91
N LEU A 31 4.54 -35.67 59.44
CA LEU A 31 5.62 -34.81 58.94
C LEU A 31 5.85 -34.85 57.39
N VAL A 32 5.84 -36.03 56.78
CA VAL A 32 6.10 -36.22 55.36
C VAL A 32 4.96 -35.68 54.47
N ALA A 33 3.71 -35.87 54.90
CA ALA A 33 2.54 -35.42 54.18
C ALA A 33 2.38 -33.88 54.26
N ALA A 34 2.73 -33.28 55.42
CA ALA A 34 2.70 -31.84 55.60
C ALA A 34 3.68 -31.11 54.67
N HIS A 35 4.91 -31.61 54.52
CA HIS A 35 5.88 -31.05 53.60
C HIS A 35 5.47 -31.16 52.13
N ALA A 36 4.92 -32.31 51.71
CA ALA A 36 4.46 -32.47 50.32
C ALA A 36 3.31 -31.53 49.98
N VAL A 37 2.33 -31.35 50.86
CA VAL A 37 1.22 -30.42 50.68
C VAL A 37 1.73 -28.97 50.69
N ALA A 38 2.63 -28.63 51.61
CA ALA A 38 3.22 -27.30 51.70
C ALA A 38 3.99 -26.93 50.42
N SER A 39 4.78 -27.85 49.84
CA SER A 39 5.49 -27.63 48.56
C SER A 39 4.54 -27.41 47.39
N VAL A 40 3.47 -28.20 47.26
CA VAL A 40 2.49 -28.02 46.17
C VAL A 40 1.77 -26.67 46.28
N VAL A 41 1.35 -26.28 47.48
CA VAL A 41 0.69 -25.01 47.76
C VAL A 41 1.64 -23.85 47.52
N ALA A 42 2.89 -23.94 48.01
CA ALA A 42 3.92 -22.92 47.80
C ALA A 42 4.23 -22.73 46.32
N LEU A 43 4.41 -23.83 45.58
CA LEU A 43 4.67 -23.79 44.13
C LEU A 43 3.50 -23.17 43.37
N THR A 44 2.27 -23.51 43.74
CA THR A 44 1.06 -22.93 43.11
C THR A 44 0.98 -21.42 43.33
N ILE A 45 1.18 -20.98 44.59
CA ILE A 45 1.16 -19.56 44.95
C ILE A 45 2.28 -18.81 44.21
N LEU A 46 3.50 -19.37 44.24
CA LEU A 46 4.66 -18.77 43.60
C LEU A 46 4.46 -18.65 42.08
N THR A 47 3.95 -19.71 41.46
CA THR A 47 3.65 -19.74 40.02
C THR A 47 2.57 -18.72 39.68
N TYR A 48 1.50 -18.62 40.49
CA TYR A 48 0.46 -17.64 40.32
C TYR A 48 1.01 -16.20 40.36
N PHE A 49 1.78 -15.83 41.35
CA PHE A 49 2.39 -14.51 41.44
C PHE A 49 3.40 -14.26 40.34
N HIS A 50 4.18 -15.28 39.96
CA HIS A 50 5.12 -15.17 38.86
C HIS A 50 4.41 -14.82 37.53
N ILE A 51 3.33 -15.53 37.19
CA ILE A 51 2.55 -15.27 35.97
C ILE A 51 1.89 -13.90 36.04
N VAL A 52 1.21 -13.61 37.15
CA VAL A 52 0.45 -12.34 37.24
C VAL A 52 1.38 -11.12 37.32
N LEU A 53 2.31 -11.09 38.25
CA LEU A 53 3.18 -9.93 38.48
C LEU A 53 4.39 -9.91 37.57
N GLY A 54 4.91 -11.09 37.17
CA GLY A 54 6.09 -11.19 36.33
C GLY A 54 5.81 -11.07 34.81
N GLU A 55 4.60 -11.41 34.36
CA GLU A 55 4.27 -11.44 32.96
C GLU A 55 3.03 -10.60 32.62
N MET A 56 1.87 -10.91 33.20
CA MET A 56 0.60 -10.28 32.79
C MET A 56 0.54 -8.79 33.09
N VAL A 57 0.89 -8.36 34.31
CA VAL A 57 0.82 -6.96 34.73
C VAL A 57 1.82 -6.10 33.95
N PRO A 58 3.12 -6.45 33.83
CA PRO A 58 4.07 -5.68 33.05
C PRO A 58 3.67 -5.56 31.57
N LYS A 59 3.16 -6.64 30.97
CA LYS A 59 2.69 -6.66 29.60
C LYS A 59 1.49 -5.72 29.39
N SER A 60 0.51 -5.76 30.30
CA SER A 60 -0.66 -4.87 30.22
C SER A 60 -0.28 -3.39 30.38
N VAL A 61 0.64 -3.08 31.30
CA VAL A 61 1.14 -1.71 31.48
C VAL A 61 1.91 -1.23 30.26
N ALA A 62 2.74 -2.09 29.66
CA ALA A 62 3.50 -1.76 28.46
C ALA A 62 2.59 -1.50 27.25
N LEU A 63 1.49 -2.23 27.10
CA LEU A 63 0.51 -2.02 26.03
C LEU A 63 -0.30 -0.75 26.22
N GLN A 64 -0.69 -0.42 27.45
CA GLN A 64 -1.51 0.75 27.75
C GLN A 64 -0.71 2.06 27.77
N HIS A 65 0.56 2.01 28.19
CA HIS A 65 1.42 3.18 28.36
C HIS A 65 2.78 2.95 27.71
N ALA A 66 2.77 2.61 26.41
CA ALA A 66 3.97 2.19 25.67
C ALA A 66 5.13 3.18 25.75
N GLU A 67 4.86 4.47 25.56
CA GLU A 67 5.88 5.54 25.56
C GLU A 67 6.54 5.70 26.94
N ARG A 68 5.75 5.82 28.01
CA ARG A 68 6.28 5.96 29.36
C ARG A 68 7.04 4.73 29.80
N THR A 69 6.53 3.55 29.49
CA THR A 69 7.17 2.27 29.82
C THR A 69 8.50 2.13 29.08
N ALA A 70 8.55 2.50 27.80
CA ALA A 70 9.78 2.50 27.01
C ALA A 70 10.85 3.42 27.63
N LEU A 71 10.49 4.66 27.98
CA LEU A 71 11.41 5.62 28.59
C LEU A 71 11.94 5.11 29.95
N TRP A 72 11.12 4.43 30.75
CA TRP A 72 11.51 3.91 32.05
C TRP A 72 12.40 2.67 31.96
N ILE A 73 12.13 1.78 30.98
CA ILE A 73 12.85 0.52 30.81
C ILE A 73 14.16 0.70 30.04
N THR A 74 14.27 1.70 29.17
CA THR A 74 15.44 1.91 28.32
C THR A 74 16.75 2.07 29.11
N PRO A 75 16.86 2.88 30.19
CA PRO A 75 18.11 3.01 30.93
C PRO A 75 18.59 1.69 31.53
N PRO A 76 17.79 0.93 32.32
CA PRO A 76 18.24 -0.35 32.87
C PRO A 76 18.54 -1.38 31.77
N MET A 77 17.81 -1.38 30.64
CA MET A 77 18.11 -2.23 29.49
C MET A 77 19.47 -1.92 28.87
N LEU A 78 19.84 -0.65 28.73
CA LEU A 78 21.14 -0.26 28.22
C LEU A 78 22.29 -0.74 29.12
N VAL A 79 22.13 -0.64 30.44
CA VAL A 79 23.11 -1.15 31.40
C VAL A 79 23.21 -2.69 31.28
N THR A 80 22.08 -3.39 31.25
CA THR A 80 22.06 -4.85 31.10
C THR A 80 22.68 -5.29 29.77
N LYS A 81 22.38 -4.56 28.68
CA LYS A 81 23.00 -4.78 27.36
C LYS A 81 24.51 -4.64 27.43
N ALA A 82 25.02 -3.59 28.08
CA ALA A 82 26.46 -3.34 28.19
C ALA A 82 27.17 -4.47 28.96
N ILE A 83 26.58 -4.95 30.04
CA ILE A 83 27.12 -6.04 30.88
C ILE A 83 27.11 -7.36 30.11
N LEU A 84 26.01 -7.66 29.39
CA LEU A 84 25.84 -8.93 28.68
C LEU A 84 26.46 -8.93 27.28
N TYR A 85 26.85 -7.78 26.75
CA TYR A 85 27.36 -7.62 25.39
C TYR A 85 28.49 -8.60 25.05
N PRO A 86 29.56 -8.73 25.86
CA PRO A 86 30.65 -9.66 25.53
C PRO A 86 30.18 -11.12 25.45
N ALA A 87 29.30 -11.54 26.36
CA ALA A 87 28.73 -12.88 26.33
C ALA A 87 27.86 -13.13 25.10
N VAL A 88 27.04 -12.15 24.70
CA VAL A 88 26.20 -12.24 23.49
C VAL A 88 27.05 -12.30 22.22
N VAL A 89 28.11 -11.50 22.11
CA VAL A 89 29.03 -11.53 20.98
C VAL A 89 29.73 -12.87 20.88
N THR A 90 30.21 -13.43 21.99
CA THR A 90 30.86 -14.74 22.00
C THR A 90 29.89 -15.85 21.58
N LEU A 91 28.69 -15.89 22.12
CA LEU A 91 27.65 -16.86 21.74
C LEU A 91 27.28 -16.76 20.26
N ASN A 92 27.10 -15.55 19.74
CA ASN A 92 26.81 -15.32 18.32
C ASN A 92 27.99 -15.76 17.42
N ALA A 93 29.24 -15.48 17.83
CA ALA A 93 30.41 -15.91 17.09
C ALA A 93 30.49 -17.46 17.03
N MET A 94 30.23 -18.14 18.16
CA MET A 94 30.16 -19.60 18.21
C MET A 94 29.03 -20.14 17.32
N GLY A 95 27.83 -19.59 17.42
CA GLY A 95 26.69 -19.97 16.60
C GLY A 95 26.94 -19.78 15.08
N ASN A 96 27.50 -18.64 14.71
CA ASN A 96 27.87 -18.37 13.33
C ASN A 96 29.00 -19.28 12.84
N GLY A 97 29.93 -19.65 13.72
CA GLY A 97 30.99 -20.64 13.42
C GLY A 97 30.41 -22.02 13.10
N VAL A 98 29.45 -22.50 13.89
CA VAL A 98 28.77 -23.77 13.65
C VAL A 98 27.96 -23.72 12.33
N LEU A 99 27.20 -22.65 12.09
CA LEU A 99 26.45 -22.49 10.85
C LEU A 99 27.37 -22.47 9.62
N LYS A 100 28.54 -21.82 9.71
CA LYS A 100 29.53 -21.77 8.64
C LYS A 100 30.12 -23.16 8.37
N LEU A 101 30.35 -23.95 9.41
CA LEU A 101 30.80 -25.36 9.29
C LEU A 101 29.73 -26.23 8.58
N MET A 102 28.46 -25.95 8.80
CA MET A 102 27.33 -26.62 8.15
C MET A 102 27.04 -26.09 6.73
N GLY A 103 27.81 -25.15 6.21
CA GLY A 103 27.58 -24.52 4.88
C GLY A 103 26.40 -23.58 4.80
N ILE A 104 25.82 -23.23 5.94
CA ILE A 104 24.65 -22.32 6.00
C ILE A 104 25.16 -20.89 6.20
N THR A 105 25.10 -20.07 5.15
CA THR A 105 25.35 -18.63 5.24
C THR A 105 24.13 -17.94 5.80
N ARG A 106 24.21 -17.46 7.04
CA ARG A 106 23.18 -16.58 7.62
C ARG A 106 23.22 -15.27 6.83
N GLN A 107 22.20 -14.98 6.05
CA GLN A 107 21.98 -13.65 5.50
C GLN A 107 21.77 -12.71 6.66
N LEU A 108 22.82 -11.95 7.00
CA LEU A 108 22.76 -10.83 7.93
C LEU A 108 21.94 -9.74 7.26
N SER A 109 20.84 -9.43 7.85
CA SER A 109 19.82 -8.47 7.41
C SER A 109 18.91 -9.03 6.30
N ALA A 110 17.87 -9.76 6.69
CA ALA A 110 16.61 -9.52 6.04
C ALA A 110 16.23 -8.05 6.37
N SER A 111 16.72 -7.10 5.57
CA SER A 111 15.95 -5.89 5.35
C SER A 111 14.57 -6.41 5.01
N HIS A 112 13.57 -6.03 5.79
CA HIS A 112 12.19 -6.38 5.50
C HIS A 112 11.85 -5.67 4.18
N PHE A 113 12.16 -6.33 3.08
CA PHE A 113 11.63 -5.95 1.77
C PHE A 113 10.19 -6.42 1.79
N TYR A 114 9.30 -5.50 1.89
CA TYR A 114 7.88 -5.77 1.74
C TYR A 114 7.57 -6.00 0.27
N THR A 115 6.78 -7.01 -0.03
CA THR A 115 6.20 -7.15 -1.36
C THR A 115 5.15 -6.06 -1.58
N PRO A 116 4.75 -5.76 -2.82
CA PRO A 116 3.67 -4.81 -3.10
C PRO A 116 2.40 -5.12 -2.32
N GLU A 117 2.03 -6.40 -2.20
CA GLU A 117 0.85 -6.88 -1.48
C GLU A 117 0.98 -6.63 0.04
N GLU A 118 2.16 -6.88 0.62
CA GLU A 118 2.44 -6.59 2.02
C GLU A 118 2.38 -5.10 2.31
N LEU A 119 2.86 -4.25 1.38
CA LEU A 119 2.76 -2.79 1.48
C LEU A 119 1.30 -2.32 1.41
N GLN A 120 0.49 -2.87 0.52
CA GLN A 120 -0.95 -2.59 0.46
C GLN A 120 -1.65 -2.92 1.78
N TYR A 121 -1.33 -4.08 2.38
CA TYR A 121 -1.87 -4.46 3.67
C TYR A 121 -1.49 -3.48 4.80
N VAL A 122 -0.22 -3.07 4.86
CA VAL A 122 0.27 -2.10 5.87
C VAL A 122 -0.42 -0.73 5.70
N ILE A 123 -0.64 -0.29 4.45
CA ILE A 123 -1.34 0.96 4.14
C ILE A 123 -2.79 0.88 4.61
N GLN A 124 -3.47 -0.24 4.34
CA GLN A 124 -4.86 -0.44 4.78
C GLN A 124 -4.96 -0.44 6.30
N GLU A 125 -4.13 -1.21 7.00
CA GLU A 125 -4.11 -1.26 8.46
C GLU A 125 -3.82 0.12 9.09
N SER A 126 -2.90 0.88 8.48
CA SER A 126 -2.57 2.24 8.91
C SER A 126 -3.74 3.22 8.72
N ALA A 127 -4.51 3.06 7.66
CA ALA A 127 -5.70 3.88 7.40
C ALA A 127 -6.84 3.52 8.36
N GLU A 128 -7.07 2.23 8.64
CA GLU A 128 -8.07 1.75 9.60
C GLU A 128 -7.71 2.15 11.03
N GLY A 129 -6.41 2.11 11.37
CA GLY A 129 -5.88 2.55 12.67
C GLY A 129 -5.86 4.07 12.87
N GLY A 130 -6.22 4.87 11.87
CA GLY A 130 -6.25 6.34 11.93
C GLY A 130 -4.88 7.02 11.85
N PHE A 131 -3.80 6.26 11.58
CA PHE A 131 -2.44 6.79 11.39
C PHE A 131 -2.25 7.40 10.00
N LEU A 132 -3.06 6.96 9.02
CA LEU A 132 -3.07 7.47 7.66
C LEU A 132 -4.47 8.03 7.34
N ARG A 133 -4.53 9.20 6.67
CA ARG A 133 -5.81 9.74 6.21
C ARG A 133 -6.41 8.81 5.16
N ARG A 134 -7.72 8.61 5.20
CA ARG A 134 -8.46 7.69 4.31
C ARG A 134 -8.21 7.98 2.84
N GLU A 135 -8.23 9.26 2.46
CA GLU A 135 -7.99 9.71 1.07
C GLU A 135 -6.57 9.34 0.61
N ALA A 136 -5.58 9.54 1.48
CA ALA A 136 -4.19 9.17 1.17
C ALA A 136 -4.03 7.65 1.03
N GLY A 137 -4.71 6.86 1.85
CA GLY A 137 -4.74 5.40 1.74
C GLY A 137 -5.35 4.92 0.43
N LEU A 138 -6.43 5.55 -0.03
CA LEU A 138 -7.07 5.25 -1.31
C LEU A 138 -6.13 5.53 -2.49
N VAL A 139 -5.51 6.71 -2.53
CA VAL A 139 -4.58 7.09 -3.61
C VAL A 139 -3.37 6.14 -3.66
N LEU A 140 -2.81 5.77 -2.50
CA LEU A 140 -1.70 4.83 -2.45
C LEU A 140 -2.11 3.44 -2.98
N ARG A 141 -3.29 2.95 -2.66
CA ARG A 141 -3.80 1.69 -3.18
C ARG A 141 -4.00 1.76 -4.69
N GLN A 142 -4.64 2.81 -5.21
CA GLN A 142 -4.81 3.03 -6.64
C GLN A 142 -3.48 3.11 -7.39
N LEU A 143 -2.44 3.66 -6.74
CA LEU A 143 -1.10 3.71 -7.33
C LEU A 143 -0.47 2.31 -7.50
N PHE A 144 -0.69 1.39 -6.57
CA PHE A 144 -0.26 -0.01 -6.74
C PHE A 144 -1.06 -0.71 -7.84
N GLU A 145 -2.40 -0.54 -7.83
CA GLU A 145 -3.28 -1.10 -8.86
C GLU A 145 -2.95 -0.57 -10.26
N PHE A 146 -2.53 0.70 -10.37
CA PHE A 146 -2.09 1.33 -11.62
C PHE A 146 -0.91 0.58 -12.26
N GLY A 147 0.07 0.15 -11.46
CA GLY A 147 1.23 -0.60 -11.95
C GLY A 147 0.89 -1.99 -12.51
N GLU A 148 -0.24 -2.57 -12.10
CA GLU A 148 -0.70 -3.90 -12.52
C GLU A 148 -1.65 -3.87 -13.72
N ARG A 149 -2.24 -2.70 -14.02
CA ARG A 149 -3.19 -2.53 -15.14
C ARG A 149 -2.48 -2.43 -16.48
N THR A 150 -3.19 -2.87 -17.52
CA THR A 150 -2.70 -2.85 -18.91
C THR A 150 -3.33 -1.74 -19.74
N ALA A 151 -2.67 -1.36 -20.82
CA ALA A 151 -3.17 -0.36 -21.77
C ALA A 151 -4.54 -0.74 -22.35
N GLY A 152 -4.76 -2.04 -22.60
CA GLY A 152 -6.02 -2.55 -23.12
C GLY A 152 -7.21 -2.38 -22.17
N GLU A 153 -6.95 -2.38 -20.84
CA GLU A 153 -8.01 -2.20 -19.82
C GLU A 153 -8.47 -0.75 -19.67
N VAL A 154 -7.57 0.22 -19.96
CA VAL A 154 -7.81 1.64 -19.72
C VAL A 154 -8.05 2.42 -21.03
N MET A 155 -7.68 1.87 -22.17
CA MET A 155 -7.80 2.54 -23.47
C MET A 155 -9.25 2.93 -23.80
N VAL A 156 -9.39 4.04 -24.51
CA VAL A 156 -10.60 4.34 -25.27
C VAL A 156 -10.58 3.47 -26.52
N PRO A 157 -11.52 2.50 -26.65
CA PRO A 157 -11.53 1.61 -27.82
C PRO A 157 -11.65 2.38 -29.15
N ARG A 158 -11.06 1.83 -30.21
CA ARG A 158 -11.06 2.41 -31.55
C ARG A 158 -12.46 2.83 -32.05
N VAL A 159 -13.47 2.04 -31.76
CA VAL A 159 -14.86 2.30 -32.17
C VAL A 159 -15.46 3.55 -31.55
N ARG A 160 -14.90 4.01 -30.43
CA ARG A 160 -15.26 5.25 -29.72
C ARG A 160 -14.30 6.40 -30.00
N SER A 161 -13.16 6.12 -30.63
CA SER A 161 -12.13 7.11 -30.91
C SER A 161 -12.49 8.01 -32.09
N VAL A 162 -12.30 9.30 -31.94
CA VAL A 162 -12.56 10.29 -32.99
C VAL A 162 -11.24 10.81 -33.50
N GLY A 163 -10.95 10.56 -34.80
CA GLY A 163 -9.73 11.01 -35.46
C GLY A 163 -10.00 12.01 -36.58
N ILE A 164 -8.95 12.64 -37.06
CA ILE A 164 -8.97 13.59 -38.20
C ILE A 164 -8.16 12.98 -39.33
N PRO A 165 -8.72 12.89 -40.56
CA PRO A 165 -7.93 12.42 -41.71
C PRO A 165 -6.85 13.44 -42.10
N LEU A 166 -5.67 12.96 -42.52
CA LEU A 166 -4.65 13.81 -43.08
C LEU A 166 -5.19 14.54 -44.32
N GLY A 167 -4.84 15.79 -44.49
CA GLY A 167 -5.38 16.62 -45.57
C GLY A 167 -6.79 17.16 -45.33
N ALA A 168 -7.35 16.99 -44.13
CA ALA A 168 -8.67 17.50 -43.79
C ALA A 168 -8.82 18.98 -44.08
N THR A 169 -9.94 19.33 -44.72
CA THR A 169 -10.28 20.73 -45.03
C THR A 169 -10.80 21.46 -43.79
N PRO A 170 -10.77 22.78 -43.73
CA PRO A 170 -11.33 23.57 -42.64
C PRO A 170 -12.79 23.21 -42.32
N LYS A 171 -13.60 22.87 -43.34
CA LYS A 171 -14.99 22.45 -43.16
C LYS A 171 -15.09 21.10 -42.39
N THR A 172 -14.25 20.13 -42.78
CA THR A 172 -14.18 18.80 -42.14
C THR A 172 -13.71 18.93 -40.68
N ILE A 173 -12.63 19.66 -40.44
CA ILE A 173 -12.08 19.91 -39.09
C ILE A 173 -13.13 20.55 -38.20
N LYS A 174 -13.83 21.57 -38.66
CA LYS A 174 -14.91 22.24 -37.94
C LYS A 174 -16.07 21.31 -37.61
N GLY A 175 -16.41 20.40 -38.52
CA GLY A 175 -17.43 19.38 -38.28
C GLY A 175 -17.05 18.41 -37.17
N ILE A 176 -15.82 17.90 -37.20
CA ILE A 176 -15.30 16.96 -36.21
C ILE A 176 -15.23 17.61 -34.81
N ILE A 177 -14.66 18.81 -34.70
CA ILE A 177 -14.54 19.52 -33.41
C ILE A 177 -15.93 19.81 -32.81
N ARG A 178 -16.95 20.09 -33.63
CA ARG A 178 -18.32 20.30 -33.15
C ARG A 178 -19.00 19.04 -32.67
N ALA A 179 -18.69 17.92 -33.31
CA ALA A 179 -19.29 16.63 -32.96
C ALA A 179 -18.65 16.03 -31.70
N ALA A 180 -17.35 16.22 -31.51
CA ALA A 180 -16.61 15.69 -30.34
C ALA A 180 -15.47 16.67 -29.99
N CYS A 181 -15.65 17.41 -28.90
CA CYS A 181 -14.69 18.41 -28.43
C CYS A 181 -13.63 17.76 -27.56
N HIS A 182 -12.46 17.46 -28.16
CA HIS A 182 -11.31 16.92 -27.45
C HIS A 182 -10.13 17.92 -27.50
N THR A 183 -9.22 17.80 -26.56
CA THR A 183 -8.00 18.61 -26.51
C THR A 183 -7.01 18.20 -27.61
N ARG A 184 -6.98 16.88 -27.93
CA ARG A 184 -6.12 16.28 -28.95
C ARG A 184 -6.89 15.30 -29.81
N TYR A 185 -6.48 15.19 -31.06
CA TYR A 185 -7.06 14.23 -31.99
C TYR A 185 -5.94 13.41 -32.63
N PRO A 186 -6.10 12.10 -32.77
CA PRO A 186 -5.24 11.29 -33.61
C PRO A 186 -5.48 11.70 -35.08
N VAL A 187 -4.40 11.74 -35.82
CA VAL A 187 -4.45 12.00 -37.26
C VAL A 187 -4.07 10.74 -38.01
N TYR A 188 -4.92 10.33 -38.92
CA TYR A 188 -4.78 9.07 -39.62
C TYR A 188 -4.70 9.26 -41.13
N GLN A 189 -4.10 8.31 -41.84
CA GLN A 189 -4.13 8.15 -43.26
C GLN A 189 -5.04 6.98 -43.61
N ASP A 190 -5.97 7.15 -44.51
CA ASP A 190 -6.97 6.17 -44.97
C ASP A 190 -7.97 5.72 -43.89
N ASN A 191 -7.51 5.12 -42.81
CA ASN A 191 -8.33 4.65 -41.68
C ASN A 191 -7.58 4.80 -40.34
N LEU A 192 -8.27 4.53 -39.22
CA LEU A 192 -7.70 4.61 -37.87
C LEU A 192 -6.65 3.55 -37.56
N ASP A 193 -6.38 2.57 -38.45
CA ASP A 193 -5.27 1.63 -38.28
C ASP A 193 -3.92 2.27 -38.62
N HIS A 194 -3.92 3.35 -39.42
CA HIS A 194 -2.73 4.07 -39.80
C HIS A 194 -2.70 5.49 -39.20
N ILE A 195 -2.47 5.56 -37.89
CA ILE A 195 -2.33 6.82 -37.17
C ILE A 195 -0.92 7.36 -37.41
N LEU A 196 -0.81 8.57 -38.00
CA LEU A 196 0.47 9.21 -38.30
C LEU A 196 1.02 10.02 -37.12
N GLY A 197 0.15 10.44 -36.22
CA GLY A 197 0.48 11.27 -35.08
C GLY A 197 -0.75 11.90 -34.45
N THR A 198 -0.53 12.90 -33.63
CA THR A 198 -1.60 13.65 -32.98
C THR A 198 -1.52 15.12 -33.29
N VAL A 199 -2.66 15.83 -33.22
CA VAL A 199 -2.75 17.28 -33.38
C VAL A 199 -3.51 17.89 -32.22
N HIS A 200 -3.03 19.01 -31.68
CA HIS A 200 -3.69 19.73 -30.61
C HIS A 200 -4.80 20.63 -31.16
N VAL A 201 -5.92 20.77 -30.44
CA VAL A 201 -7.04 21.64 -30.86
C VAL A 201 -6.60 23.08 -31.09
N LYS A 202 -5.60 23.59 -30.36
CA LYS A 202 -5.04 24.94 -30.60
C LYS A 202 -4.41 25.09 -31.97
N ASP A 203 -3.71 24.07 -32.48
CA ASP A 203 -3.09 24.06 -33.81
C ASP A 203 -4.17 23.98 -34.87
N LEU A 204 -5.23 23.20 -34.64
CA LEU A 204 -6.40 23.17 -35.53
C LEU A 204 -7.12 24.52 -35.59
N LEU A 205 -7.25 25.24 -34.48
CA LEU A 205 -7.84 26.58 -34.46
C LEU A 205 -7.01 27.57 -35.25
N GLN A 206 -5.68 27.55 -35.13
CA GLN A 206 -4.78 28.38 -35.95
C GLN A 206 -4.93 28.04 -37.44
N LEU A 207 -5.01 26.75 -37.76
CA LEU A 207 -5.21 26.30 -39.14
C LEU A 207 -6.55 26.76 -39.72
N LEU A 208 -7.62 26.69 -38.92
CA LEU A 208 -8.95 27.18 -39.32
C LEU A 208 -8.95 28.70 -39.58
N LEU A 209 -8.23 29.50 -38.82
CA LEU A 209 -8.08 30.94 -39.01
C LEU A 209 -7.27 31.26 -40.27
N ALA A 210 -6.26 30.44 -40.60
CA ALA A 210 -5.45 30.59 -41.80
C ALA A 210 -6.12 30.04 -43.06
N GLY A 211 -7.21 29.30 -42.94
CA GLY A 211 -7.92 28.68 -44.08
C GLY A 211 -7.16 27.52 -44.74
N GLY A 212 -6.16 26.94 -44.05
CA GLY A 212 -5.32 25.87 -44.59
C GLY A 212 -5.90 24.47 -44.33
N SER A 213 -5.32 23.46 -44.99
CA SER A 213 -5.60 22.03 -44.73
C SER A 213 -4.57 21.44 -43.78
N LEU A 214 -4.92 20.33 -43.11
CA LEU A 214 -4.04 19.66 -42.15
C LEU A 214 -2.92 18.91 -42.88
N THR A 215 -1.68 19.29 -42.63
CA THR A 215 -0.47 18.74 -43.26
C THR A 215 0.37 17.98 -42.22
N ALA A 216 1.25 17.09 -42.68
CA ALA A 216 2.05 16.20 -41.81
C ALA A 216 3.06 16.95 -40.90
N ASP A 217 3.50 18.14 -41.31
CA ASP A 217 4.42 19.01 -40.56
C ASP A 217 3.81 19.58 -39.25
N ARG A 218 2.49 19.49 -39.11
CA ARG A 218 1.74 19.94 -37.93
C ARG A 218 1.50 18.83 -36.90
N LEU A 219 1.95 17.62 -37.18
CA LEU A 219 1.70 16.47 -36.32
C LEU A 219 2.75 16.33 -35.21
N HIS A 220 2.28 16.01 -34.05
CA HIS A 220 3.11 15.59 -32.92
C HIS A 220 3.21 14.04 -32.90
N PRO A 221 4.34 13.47 -32.46
CA PRO A 221 4.49 12.02 -32.39
C PRO A 221 3.47 11.39 -31.46
N ALA A 222 3.01 10.19 -31.80
CA ALA A 222 2.20 9.33 -30.94
C ALA A 222 2.92 7.99 -30.80
N PRO A 223 3.43 7.62 -29.61
CA PRO A 223 4.06 6.33 -29.41
C PRO A 223 3.03 5.20 -29.51
N TYR A 224 3.47 4.07 -30.06
CA TYR A 224 2.70 2.86 -30.14
C TYR A 224 3.05 1.93 -28.97
N VAL A 225 2.03 1.34 -28.34
CA VAL A 225 2.15 0.39 -27.24
C VAL A 225 1.22 -0.81 -27.50
N PRO A 226 1.60 -2.03 -27.14
CA PRO A 226 0.69 -3.17 -27.22
C PRO A 226 -0.40 -3.08 -26.14
N GLU A 227 -1.54 -3.75 -26.36
CA GLU A 227 -2.63 -3.85 -25.35
C GLU A 227 -2.15 -4.38 -23.99
N THR A 228 -1.17 -5.28 -24.01
CA THR A 228 -0.59 -5.90 -22.81
C THR A 228 0.44 -5.06 -22.09
N ALA A 229 0.74 -3.84 -22.57
CA ALA A 229 1.70 -2.96 -21.91
C ALA A 229 1.14 -2.44 -20.58
N GLU A 230 1.93 -2.53 -19.54
CA GLU A 230 1.62 -1.95 -18.23
C GLU A 230 1.56 -0.41 -18.32
N LEU A 231 0.71 0.23 -17.51
CA LEU A 231 0.45 1.66 -17.59
C LEU A 231 1.68 2.52 -17.27
N ASP A 232 2.59 2.04 -16.45
CA ASP A 232 3.87 2.71 -16.16
C ASP A 232 4.76 2.79 -17.41
N THR A 233 4.79 1.71 -18.20
CA THR A 233 5.47 1.64 -19.50
C THR A 233 4.83 2.60 -20.52
N VAL A 234 3.50 2.66 -20.55
CA VAL A 234 2.76 3.62 -21.40
C VAL A 234 3.14 5.05 -21.04
N LEU A 235 3.10 5.37 -19.74
CA LEU A 235 3.47 6.69 -19.22
C LEU A 235 4.92 7.07 -19.54
N SER A 236 5.84 6.10 -19.42
CA SER A 236 7.26 6.29 -19.76
C SER A 236 7.44 6.63 -21.23
N LYS A 237 6.80 5.88 -22.14
CA LYS A 237 6.84 6.16 -23.60
C LYS A 237 6.22 7.50 -23.96
N MET A 238 5.11 7.89 -23.31
CA MET A 238 4.53 9.23 -23.51
C MET A 238 5.50 10.33 -23.07
N ARG A 239 6.22 10.16 -21.96
CA ARG A 239 7.23 11.12 -21.48
C ARG A 239 8.42 11.23 -22.44
N GLU A 240 8.94 10.10 -22.92
CA GLU A 240 10.04 10.06 -23.90
C GLU A 240 9.67 10.78 -25.18
N ALA A 241 8.47 10.52 -25.70
CA ALA A 241 7.94 11.16 -26.90
C ALA A 241 7.43 12.59 -26.67
N ARG A 242 7.40 13.07 -25.41
CA ARG A 242 6.85 14.38 -25.00
C ARG A 242 5.43 14.60 -25.49
N THR A 243 4.62 13.56 -25.41
CA THR A 243 3.21 13.57 -25.83
C THR A 243 2.30 13.17 -24.67
N GLN A 244 1.02 13.43 -24.81
CA GLN A 244 0.00 13.07 -23.82
C GLN A 244 -1.03 12.06 -24.39
N MET A 245 -0.67 11.39 -25.49
CA MET A 245 -1.50 10.37 -26.12
C MET A 245 -0.61 9.28 -26.68
N ALA A 246 -0.99 8.02 -26.46
CA ALA A 246 -0.39 6.83 -27.05
C ALA A 246 -1.44 6.07 -27.86
N VAL A 247 -0.99 5.38 -28.88
CA VAL A 247 -1.80 4.49 -29.71
C VAL A 247 -1.62 3.07 -29.20
N VAL A 248 -2.71 2.40 -28.87
CA VAL A 248 -2.70 1.00 -28.43
C VAL A 248 -2.91 0.09 -29.64
N MET A 249 -2.00 -0.88 -29.81
CA MET A 249 -2.02 -1.83 -30.93
C MET A 249 -2.50 -3.19 -30.45
N ASP A 250 -3.30 -3.84 -31.26
CA ASP A 250 -3.68 -5.25 -31.14
C ASP A 250 -2.54 -6.20 -31.58
N GLU A 251 -2.76 -7.50 -31.42
CA GLU A 251 -1.81 -8.57 -31.82
C GLU A 251 -1.62 -8.69 -33.34
N HIS A 252 -2.47 -8.05 -34.13
CA HIS A 252 -2.42 -8.04 -35.60
C HIS A 252 -1.73 -6.78 -36.16
N GLY A 253 -1.33 -5.87 -35.27
CA GLY A 253 -0.70 -4.61 -35.66
C GLY A 253 -1.70 -3.50 -36.06
N GLY A 254 -3.01 -3.75 -35.83
CA GLY A 254 -4.06 -2.74 -35.98
C GLY A 254 -4.14 -1.83 -34.75
N THR A 255 -4.88 -0.72 -34.88
CA THR A 255 -5.18 0.13 -33.72
C THR A 255 -6.36 -0.45 -32.95
N ALA A 256 -6.09 -0.87 -31.72
CA ALA A 256 -7.10 -1.32 -30.75
C ALA A 256 -7.81 -0.11 -30.09
N GLY A 257 -7.04 0.92 -29.74
CA GLY A 257 -7.57 2.10 -29.09
C GLY A 257 -6.52 3.19 -28.87
N LEU A 258 -6.85 4.12 -28.01
CA LEU A 258 -6.01 5.25 -27.62
C LEU A 258 -5.98 5.35 -26.10
N VAL A 259 -4.85 5.75 -25.53
CA VAL A 259 -4.71 6.10 -24.12
C VAL A 259 -4.19 7.52 -24.03
N THR A 260 -4.82 8.33 -23.19
CA THR A 260 -4.37 9.69 -22.90
C THR A 260 -3.75 9.80 -21.51
N ALA A 261 -2.99 10.86 -21.26
CA ALA A 261 -2.47 11.12 -19.92
C ALA A 261 -3.59 11.42 -18.91
N GLU A 262 -4.74 11.88 -19.37
CA GLU A 262 -5.95 12.12 -18.58
C GLU A 262 -6.53 10.79 -18.10
N ASP A 263 -6.65 9.77 -18.97
CA ASP A 263 -7.10 8.42 -18.63
C ASP A 263 -6.16 7.79 -17.58
N LEU A 264 -4.83 7.93 -17.76
CA LEU A 264 -3.85 7.43 -16.79
C LEU A 264 -3.93 8.12 -15.43
N PHE A 265 -4.25 9.41 -15.42
CA PHE A 265 -4.40 10.18 -14.19
C PHE A 265 -5.69 9.81 -13.45
N GLU A 266 -6.76 9.55 -14.19
CA GLU A 266 -8.05 9.11 -13.66
C GLU A 266 -7.92 7.78 -12.90
N GLU A 267 -7.09 6.86 -13.38
CA GLU A 267 -6.80 5.60 -12.71
C GLU A 267 -6.13 5.76 -11.32
N VAL A 268 -5.40 6.84 -11.13
CA VAL A 268 -4.69 7.12 -9.86
C VAL A 268 -5.52 7.96 -8.89
N VAL A 269 -6.35 8.87 -9.40
CA VAL A 269 -7.08 9.86 -8.58
C VAL A 269 -8.56 9.53 -8.46
N GLY A 270 -9.09 8.70 -9.37
CA GLY A 270 -10.52 8.45 -9.56
C GLY A 270 -11.16 9.49 -10.47
N GLU A 271 -12.40 9.22 -10.91
CA GLU A 271 -13.15 10.12 -11.77
C GLU A 271 -13.25 11.51 -11.16
N ILE A 272 -12.71 12.49 -11.86
CA ILE A 272 -12.96 13.91 -11.58
C ILE A 272 -14.18 14.28 -12.41
N GLU A 273 -15.35 14.34 -11.77
CA GLU A 273 -16.55 14.85 -12.43
C GLU A 273 -16.25 16.28 -12.94
N GLU A 274 -15.98 16.41 -14.23
CA GLU A 274 -16.14 17.69 -14.88
C GLU A 274 -17.64 18.01 -14.90
N SER A 275 -18.05 18.86 -13.98
CA SER A 275 -19.39 19.46 -14.04
C SER A 275 -19.53 20.11 -15.41
N ALA A 276 -20.20 19.42 -16.34
CA ALA A 276 -20.52 19.98 -17.63
C ALA A 276 -21.18 21.33 -17.42
N PRO A 277 -20.72 22.44 -18.05
CA PRO A 277 -21.42 23.70 -18.01
C PRO A 277 -22.66 23.59 -18.89
N GLY A 278 -23.72 22.97 -18.41
CA GLY A 278 -24.91 22.72 -19.17
C GLY A 278 -26.04 22.21 -18.31
N LEU A 279 -26.81 23.13 -17.73
CA LEU A 279 -28.17 22.91 -17.23
C LEU A 279 -28.29 21.95 -16.05
N SER A 280 -27.96 22.42 -14.86
CA SER A 280 -28.74 22.03 -13.68
C SER A 280 -30.18 22.50 -13.96
N LEU A 281 -31.02 21.57 -14.41
CA LEU A 281 -32.47 21.70 -14.26
C LEU A 281 -32.72 21.75 -12.77
N ILE A 282 -32.80 22.95 -12.25
CA ILE A 282 -33.38 23.21 -10.94
C ILE A 282 -34.78 22.64 -11.04
N HIS A 283 -34.99 21.45 -10.48
CA HIS A 283 -36.32 21.00 -10.13
C HIS A 283 -36.82 21.96 -9.05
N ILE A 284 -37.47 23.02 -9.49
CA ILE A 284 -38.38 23.82 -8.65
C ILE A 284 -39.55 22.86 -8.41
N SER A 285 -39.52 22.16 -7.28
CA SER A 285 -40.72 21.51 -6.74
C SER A 285 -41.66 22.64 -6.42
N GLU A 286 -42.76 22.76 -7.18
CA GLU A 286 -43.88 23.60 -6.84
C GLU A 286 -44.32 23.28 -5.41
N PRO A 287 -44.54 24.31 -4.57
CA PRO A 287 -45.11 24.08 -3.26
C PRO A 287 -46.56 23.58 -3.43
N THR A 288 -46.80 22.35 -3.02
CA THR A 288 -48.15 21.79 -2.90
C THR A 288 -48.94 22.69 -2.00
N ARG A 289 -49.89 23.49 -2.58
CA ARG A 289 -50.97 24.17 -1.83
C ARG A 289 -51.79 23.09 -1.13
N GLN A 290 -51.64 22.99 0.18
CA GLN A 290 -52.68 22.42 1.01
C GLN A 290 -53.83 23.46 1.05
N ALA A 291 -54.93 23.11 0.41
CA ALA A 291 -56.21 23.73 0.66
C ALA A 291 -56.96 22.88 1.69
N GLU A 292 -57.37 23.51 2.75
CA GLU A 292 -58.47 23.26 3.71
C GLU A 292 -58.98 21.85 3.89
#